data_e77585eb09b6e6d0245609d580305570
#
_entry.id   e77585eb09b6e6d0245609d580305570
#
_cell.length_a   1.000
_cell.length_b   1.000
_cell.length_c   1.000
_cell.angle_alpha   90.00
_cell.angle_beta   90.00
_cell.angle_gamma   90.00
#
_symmetry.space_group_name_H-M   'P 1'
#
loop_
_entity.id
_entity.type
_entity.pdbx_description
1 polymer ?
#
loop_
_entity_poly.entity_id
_entity_poly.type
_entity_poly.pdbx_seq_one_letter_code
_entity_poly.pdbx_strand_id
1 'polypeptide(L)'
;METLRILHTNDLHSHFEHFPKIGRYLKKAQADTSVDEVYTFDAGDFMDRSHPLTDATEGQANIKLMNGFHYDAITIGNNEGISNPHWVLERLFDHADFPVILANLREEDESMPKWAVGHKIIKTKKNTRIALIGLTAAYPMTYGPNHWHVKMLGHAMDQQLAQIKDQYDVLILITHVGLK
;
A
#
# COMPACT_ATOMS: atom_id res chain seq x y z
N MET A 1 16.83 -8.31 -22.67
CA MET A 1 16.57 -7.30 -21.62
C MET A 1 15.08 -7.27 -21.38
N GLU A 2 14.63 -7.21 -20.14
CA GLU A 2 13.22 -7.07 -19.77
C GLU A 2 12.93 -5.61 -19.45
N THR A 3 11.81 -5.08 -19.92
CA THR A 3 11.39 -3.71 -19.68
C THR A 3 10.09 -3.72 -18.90
N LEU A 4 10.13 -3.19 -17.67
CA LEU A 4 9.00 -3.07 -16.78
C LEU A 4 8.61 -1.60 -16.65
N ARG A 5 7.31 -1.33 -16.63
CA ARG A 5 6.77 -0.01 -16.29
C ARG A 5 6.14 -0.05 -14.93
N ILE A 6 6.54 0.88 -14.06
CA ILE A 6 5.93 1.08 -12.76
C ILE A 6 5.08 2.35 -12.83
N LEU A 7 3.80 2.19 -12.50
CA LEU A 7 2.86 3.27 -12.26
C LEU A 7 2.64 3.38 -10.75
N HIS A 8 2.54 4.59 -10.25
CA HIS A 8 2.17 4.75 -8.85
C HIS A 8 1.22 5.93 -8.63
N THR A 9 0.43 5.82 -7.58
CA THR A 9 -0.34 6.91 -6.97
C THR A 9 0.05 7.03 -5.49
N ASN A 10 -0.22 8.17 -4.90
CA ASN A 10 -0.09 8.47 -3.48
C ASN A 10 -0.90 9.71 -3.15
N ASP A 11 -1.22 9.92 -1.89
CA ASP A 11 -1.87 11.13 -1.39
C ASP A 11 -3.16 11.50 -2.18
N LEU A 12 -4.00 10.51 -2.45
CA LEU A 12 -5.27 10.74 -3.15
C LEU A 12 -6.28 11.48 -2.27
N HIS A 13 -6.16 11.36 -0.94
CA HIS A 13 -6.90 12.12 0.08
C HIS A 13 -8.40 12.27 -0.21
N SER A 14 -9.06 11.20 -0.69
CA SER A 14 -10.50 11.21 -1.02
C SER A 14 -10.92 12.30 -2.02
N HIS A 15 -9.99 12.80 -2.85
CA HIS A 15 -10.32 13.73 -3.95
C HIS A 15 -11.04 12.99 -5.08
N PHE A 16 -12.24 12.49 -4.79
CA PHE A 16 -13.03 11.64 -5.70
C PHE A 16 -13.29 12.26 -7.06
N GLU A 17 -13.31 13.59 -7.15
CA GLU A 17 -13.42 14.33 -8.41
C GLU A 17 -12.27 14.06 -9.39
N HIS A 18 -11.12 13.62 -8.88
CA HIS A 18 -9.95 13.27 -9.70
C HIS A 18 -9.91 11.79 -10.09
N PHE A 19 -10.59 10.90 -9.37
CA PHE A 19 -10.56 9.46 -9.58
C PHE A 19 -10.93 9.05 -11.03
N PRO A 20 -11.94 9.67 -11.69
CA PRO A 20 -12.23 9.32 -13.09
C PRO A 20 -11.09 9.64 -14.07
N LYS A 21 -10.29 10.68 -13.79
CA LYS A 21 -9.11 11.02 -14.63
C LYS A 21 -7.98 10.05 -14.37
N ILE A 22 -7.70 9.78 -13.09
CA ILE A 22 -6.67 8.82 -12.64
C ILE A 22 -6.97 7.44 -13.22
N GLY A 23 -8.19 6.93 -13.04
CA GLY A 23 -8.58 5.61 -13.55
C GLY A 23 -8.46 5.49 -15.07
N ARG A 24 -8.84 6.53 -15.84
CA ARG A 24 -8.63 6.52 -17.29
C ARG A 24 -7.16 6.50 -17.67
N TYR A 25 -6.32 7.26 -16.97
CA TYR A 25 -4.88 7.27 -17.20
C TYR A 25 -4.26 5.91 -16.90
N LEU A 26 -4.54 5.36 -15.71
CA LEU A 26 -4.02 4.06 -15.29
C LEU A 26 -4.46 2.95 -16.27
N LYS A 27 -5.75 2.88 -16.62
CA LYS A 27 -6.26 1.90 -17.58
C LYS A 27 -5.53 1.99 -18.93
N LYS A 28 -5.29 3.20 -19.44
CA LYS A 28 -4.53 3.40 -20.69
C LYS A 28 -3.09 2.96 -20.55
N ALA A 29 -2.43 3.32 -19.45
CA ALA A 29 -1.02 3.01 -19.22
C ALA A 29 -0.79 1.52 -18.93
N GLN A 30 -1.72 0.86 -18.22
CA GLN A 30 -1.70 -0.60 -17.97
C GLN A 30 -1.87 -1.42 -19.26
N ALA A 31 -2.55 -0.87 -20.28
CA ALA A 31 -2.71 -1.50 -21.58
C ALA A 31 -1.52 -1.28 -22.53
N ASP A 32 -0.43 -0.67 -22.07
CA ASP A 32 0.71 -0.38 -22.91
C ASP A 32 1.50 -1.64 -23.24
N THR A 33 1.59 -1.95 -24.54
CA THR A 33 2.31 -3.10 -25.07
C THR A 33 3.75 -2.78 -25.52
N SER A 34 4.21 -1.54 -25.31
CA SER A 34 5.60 -1.14 -25.65
C SER A 34 6.62 -1.63 -24.61
N VAL A 35 6.15 -2.16 -23.48
CA VAL A 35 6.94 -2.78 -22.41
C VAL A 35 6.48 -4.21 -22.18
N ASP A 36 7.31 -5.01 -21.53
CA ASP A 36 6.97 -6.41 -21.28
C ASP A 36 5.84 -6.58 -20.26
N GLU A 37 5.86 -5.78 -19.18
CA GLU A 37 4.81 -5.76 -18.15
C GLU A 37 4.67 -4.38 -17.51
N VAL A 38 3.48 -4.12 -16.98
CA VAL A 38 3.15 -2.90 -16.24
C VAL A 38 2.67 -3.29 -14.86
N TYR A 39 3.21 -2.66 -13.83
CA TYR A 39 2.78 -2.81 -12.44
C TYR A 39 2.29 -1.47 -11.89
N THR A 40 1.23 -1.52 -11.09
CA THR A 40 0.59 -0.33 -10.52
C THR A 40 0.56 -0.44 -8.99
N PHE A 41 1.09 0.56 -8.31
CA PHE A 41 1.15 0.60 -6.85
C PHE A 41 0.50 1.87 -6.30
N ASP A 42 -0.02 1.80 -5.06
CA ASP A 42 -0.38 2.99 -4.30
C ASP A 42 0.52 3.09 -3.05
N ALA A 43 1.04 4.29 -2.80
CA ALA A 43 1.97 4.52 -1.70
C ALA A 43 1.31 5.11 -0.44
N GLY A 44 -0.02 5.06 -0.35
CA GLY A 44 -0.77 5.45 0.85
C GLY A 44 -1.34 6.87 0.84
N ASP A 45 -2.02 7.20 1.92
CA ASP A 45 -2.84 8.42 2.08
C ASP A 45 -3.91 8.55 0.98
N PHE A 46 -4.54 7.43 0.64
CA PHE A 46 -5.62 7.42 -0.37
C PHE A 46 -6.94 7.92 0.19
N MET A 47 -7.16 7.87 1.51
CA MET A 47 -8.37 8.33 2.16
C MET A 47 -8.13 9.56 3.05
N ASP A 48 -9.20 10.35 3.23
CA ASP A 48 -9.26 11.44 4.18
C ASP A 48 -10.66 11.50 4.80
N ARG A 49 -10.77 11.35 6.12
CA ARG A 49 -12.05 11.38 6.86
C ARG A 49 -12.68 12.76 6.94
N SER A 50 -11.98 13.81 6.54
CA SER A 50 -12.62 15.12 6.35
C SER A 50 -13.63 15.11 5.20
N HIS A 51 -13.52 14.15 4.27
CA HIS A 51 -14.48 13.98 3.18
C HIS A 51 -15.74 13.23 3.67
N PRO A 52 -16.96 13.81 3.54
CA PRO A 52 -18.18 13.22 4.12
C PRO A 52 -18.48 11.79 3.67
N LEU A 53 -18.22 11.45 2.40
CA LEU A 53 -18.44 10.08 1.91
C LEU A 53 -17.47 9.09 2.55
N THR A 54 -16.21 9.47 2.72
CA THR A 54 -15.20 8.63 3.36
C THR A 54 -15.55 8.40 4.82
N ASP A 55 -15.91 9.45 5.55
CA ASP A 55 -16.31 9.35 6.95
C ASP A 55 -17.55 8.48 7.11
N ALA A 56 -18.62 8.75 6.35
CA ALA A 56 -19.89 8.01 6.44
C ALA A 56 -19.75 6.52 6.04
N THR A 57 -18.75 6.15 5.25
CA THR A 57 -18.52 4.75 4.82
C THR A 57 -17.29 4.13 5.46
N GLU A 58 -16.65 4.81 6.42
CA GLU A 58 -15.43 4.34 7.09
C GLU A 58 -14.33 3.93 6.08
N GLY A 59 -14.22 4.68 4.96
CA GLY A 59 -13.26 4.42 3.90
C GLY A 59 -13.66 3.35 2.88
N GLN A 60 -14.78 2.61 3.06
CA GLN A 60 -15.20 1.55 2.14
C GLN A 60 -15.47 2.09 0.72
N ALA A 61 -15.94 3.35 0.59
CA ALA A 61 -16.11 3.98 -0.71
C ALA A 61 -14.75 4.16 -1.44
N ASN A 62 -13.69 4.48 -0.71
CA ASN A 62 -12.34 4.60 -1.26
C ASN A 62 -11.87 3.25 -1.80
N ILE A 63 -11.98 2.19 -1.01
CA ILE A 63 -11.58 0.82 -1.41
C ILE A 63 -12.35 0.39 -2.66
N LYS A 64 -13.67 0.58 -2.68
CA LYS A 64 -14.50 0.23 -3.84
C LYS A 64 -14.09 0.93 -5.13
N LEU A 65 -13.72 2.21 -5.03
CA LEU A 65 -13.24 2.97 -6.19
C LEU A 65 -11.82 2.56 -6.60
N MET A 66 -10.94 2.31 -5.63
CA MET A 66 -9.57 1.86 -5.86
C MET A 66 -9.51 0.47 -6.51
N ASN A 67 -10.46 -0.44 -6.22
CA ASN A 67 -10.56 -1.73 -6.90
C ASN A 67 -10.65 -1.55 -8.44
N GLY A 68 -11.31 -0.49 -8.91
CA GLY A 68 -11.36 -0.16 -10.33
C GLY A 68 -10.04 0.32 -10.95
N PHE A 69 -9.00 0.56 -10.16
CA PHE A 69 -7.68 0.97 -10.64
C PHE A 69 -6.72 -0.20 -10.87
N HIS A 70 -7.10 -1.41 -10.42
CA HIS A 70 -6.33 -2.64 -10.60
C HIS A 70 -4.88 -2.53 -10.09
N TYR A 71 -4.74 -2.14 -8.82
CA TYR A 71 -3.43 -2.12 -8.16
C TYR A 71 -2.87 -3.53 -7.97
N ASP A 72 -1.58 -3.71 -8.24
CA ASP A 72 -0.85 -4.95 -7.95
C ASP A 72 -0.48 -5.06 -6.46
N ALA A 73 -0.31 -3.93 -5.80
CA ALA A 73 -0.15 -3.81 -4.36
C ALA A 73 -0.30 -2.36 -3.90
N ILE A 74 -0.60 -2.18 -2.61
CA ILE A 74 -0.56 -0.87 -1.95
C ILE A 74 0.21 -0.95 -0.64
N THR A 75 0.60 0.21 -0.11
CA THR A 75 0.89 0.41 1.31
C THR A 75 -0.10 1.40 1.90
N ILE A 76 -0.04 1.64 3.22
CA ILE A 76 -0.84 2.70 3.85
C ILE A 76 0.02 3.91 4.18
N GLY A 77 -0.61 5.07 4.21
CA GLY A 77 -0.05 6.28 4.77
C GLY A 77 -0.48 6.51 6.22
N ASN A 78 -0.21 7.70 6.71
CA ASN A 78 -0.63 8.07 8.06
C ASN A 78 -2.13 8.29 8.18
N ASN A 79 -2.81 8.72 7.12
CA ASN A 79 -4.26 8.93 7.20
C ASN A 79 -5.02 7.63 7.42
N GLU A 80 -4.63 6.54 6.80
CA GLU A 80 -5.24 5.24 7.07
C GLU A 80 -4.94 4.78 8.49
N GLY A 81 -3.67 4.83 8.89
CA GLY A 81 -3.22 4.24 10.15
C GLY A 81 -3.54 5.06 11.40
N ILE A 82 -3.52 6.40 11.30
CA ILE A 82 -3.65 7.29 12.46
C ILE A 82 -5.06 7.83 12.60
N SER A 83 -5.71 8.18 11.48
CA SER A 83 -7.02 8.85 11.51
C SER A 83 -8.19 7.89 11.73
N ASN A 84 -7.95 6.59 11.72
CA ASN A 84 -8.98 5.58 11.92
C ASN A 84 -8.85 4.91 13.29
N PRO A 85 -9.96 4.67 13.98
CA PRO A 85 -9.97 3.72 15.09
C PRO A 85 -9.48 2.34 14.65
N HIS A 86 -8.86 1.59 15.55
CA HIS A 86 -8.32 0.26 15.27
C HIS A 86 -9.29 -0.64 14.50
N TRP A 87 -10.53 -0.79 15.00
CA TRP A 87 -11.55 -1.65 14.40
C TRP A 87 -11.98 -1.23 12.98
N VAL A 88 -11.84 0.06 12.63
CA VAL A 88 -12.08 0.54 11.25
C VAL A 88 -10.98 0.05 10.33
N LEU A 89 -9.72 0.24 10.73
CA LEU A 89 -8.58 -0.19 9.91
C LEU A 89 -8.54 -1.71 9.74
N GLU A 90 -8.90 -2.46 10.79
CA GLU A 90 -9.00 -3.93 10.72
C GLU A 90 -9.95 -4.44 9.63
N ARG A 91 -10.98 -3.66 9.30
CA ARG A 91 -12.03 -4.05 8.34
C ARG A 91 -11.92 -3.29 7.02
N LEU A 92 -11.09 -2.27 6.95
CA LEU A 92 -11.00 -1.39 5.79
C LEU A 92 -10.74 -2.17 4.51
N PHE A 93 -9.91 -3.19 4.58
CA PHE A 93 -9.44 -3.97 3.43
C PHE A 93 -10.21 -5.28 3.18
N ASP A 94 -11.30 -5.54 3.92
CA ASP A 94 -12.11 -6.77 3.76
C ASP A 94 -12.63 -7.00 2.32
N HIS A 95 -12.82 -5.92 1.58
CA HIS A 95 -13.31 -5.93 0.20
C HIS A 95 -12.31 -5.38 -0.81
N ALA A 96 -11.03 -5.33 -0.47
CA ALA A 96 -9.98 -4.90 -1.39
C ALA A 96 -9.60 -6.02 -2.35
N ASP A 97 -9.53 -5.70 -3.64
CA ASP A 97 -9.11 -6.63 -4.71
C ASP A 97 -7.57 -6.62 -4.90
N PHE A 98 -6.85 -5.97 -4.01
CA PHE A 98 -5.39 -5.81 -4.04
C PHE A 98 -4.78 -6.12 -2.67
N PRO A 99 -3.54 -6.62 -2.61
CA PRO A 99 -2.83 -6.88 -1.37
C PRO A 99 -2.30 -5.58 -0.75
N VAL A 100 -2.30 -5.52 0.58
CA VAL A 100 -1.63 -4.48 1.36
C VAL A 100 -0.26 -5.00 1.82
N ILE A 101 0.79 -4.32 1.42
CA ILE A 101 2.17 -4.64 1.83
C ILE A 101 2.57 -3.63 2.91
N LEU A 102 2.84 -4.10 4.12
CA LEU A 102 3.18 -3.22 5.24
C LEU A 102 4.06 -3.95 6.26
N ALA A 103 5.32 -3.59 6.30
CA ALA A 103 6.31 -4.29 7.10
C ALA A 103 6.45 -3.76 8.55
N ASN A 104 6.04 -2.53 8.81
CA ASN A 104 6.38 -1.87 10.09
C ASN A 104 5.20 -1.59 11.02
N LEU A 105 3.99 -2.06 10.71
CA LEU A 105 2.86 -1.97 11.64
C LEU A 105 2.60 -3.34 12.30
N ARG A 106 2.21 -3.30 13.58
CA ARG A 106 1.91 -4.50 14.38
C ARG A 106 0.69 -4.25 15.26
N GLU A 107 0.03 -5.35 15.59
CA GLU A 107 -0.95 -5.40 16.70
C GLU A 107 -0.25 -5.21 18.04
N GLU A 108 -1.02 -5.04 19.13
CA GLU A 108 -0.47 -4.93 20.49
C GLU A 108 0.31 -6.17 20.92
N ASP A 109 -0.04 -7.35 20.40
CA ASP A 109 0.65 -8.61 20.66
C ASP A 109 1.85 -8.86 19.74
N GLU A 110 2.30 -7.84 19.01
CA GLU A 110 3.40 -7.89 18.04
C GLU A 110 3.12 -8.74 16.78
N SER A 111 1.93 -9.28 16.60
CA SER A 111 1.54 -9.98 15.38
C SER A 111 1.34 -9.01 14.20
N MET A 112 1.38 -9.55 12.99
CA MET A 112 1.02 -8.79 11.78
C MET A 112 -0.50 -8.56 11.74
N PRO A 113 -0.96 -7.37 11.31
CA PRO A 113 -2.37 -7.18 10.99
C PRO A 113 -2.84 -8.22 9.96
N LYS A 114 -4.04 -8.77 10.14
CA LYS A 114 -4.59 -9.83 9.26
C LYS A 114 -4.74 -9.40 7.80
N TRP A 115 -4.93 -8.11 7.58
CA TRP A 115 -5.14 -7.52 6.26
C TRP A 115 -3.84 -7.14 5.53
N ALA A 116 -2.67 -7.30 6.17
CA ALA A 116 -1.39 -6.92 5.59
C ALA A 116 -0.37 -8.06 5.60
N VAL A 117 0.59 -7.97 4.69
CA VAL A 117 1.78 -8.82 4.68
C VAL A 117 3.04 -7.94 4.68
N GLY A 118 4.12 -8.40 5.31
CA GLY A 118 5.35 -7.61 5.44
C GLY A 118 6.09 -7.44 4.10
N HIS A 119 6.01 -8.43 3.24
CA HIS A 119 6.56 -8.42 1.88
C HIS A 119 5.74 -9.31 0.95
N LYS A 120 5.93 -9.13 -0.35
CA LYS A 120 5.40 -10.03 -1.38
C LYS A 120 6.44 -10.19 -2.49
N ILE A 121 6.58 -11.40 -3.02
CA ILE A 121 7.42 -11.65 -4.20
C ILE A 121 6.48 -11.91 -5.37
N ILE A 122 6.60 -11.11 -6.41
CA ILE A 122 5.93 -11.31 -7.69
C ILE A 122 6.94 -11.80 -8.73
N LYS A 123 6.47 -12.55 -9.69
CA LYS A 123 7.32 -13.12 -10.74
C LYS A 123 6.81 -12.67 -12.09
N THR A 124 7.68 -12.05 -12.88
CA THR A 124 7.35 -11.60 -14.23
C THR A 124 7.21 -12.79 -15.18
N LYS A 125 6.63 -12.56 -16.34
CA LYS A 125 6.54 -13.55 -17.42
C LYS A 125 7.90 -14.07 -17.88
N LYS A 126 8.95 -13.25 -17.72
CA LYS A 126 10.34 -13.63 -18.03
C LYS A 126 11.09 -14.20 -16.82
N ASN A 127 10.36 -14.53 -15.74
CA ASN A 127 10.85 -15.13 -14.51
C ASN A 127 11.73 -14.22 -13.62
N THR A 128 11.79 -12.91 -13.85
CA THR A 128 12.40 -11.98 -12.90
C THR A 128 11.58 -11.92 -11.61
N ARG A 129 12.23 -12.12 -10.47
CA ARG A 129 11.60 -12.09 -9.15
C ARG A 129 11.69 -10.68 -8.59
N ILE A 130 10.54 -10.06 -8.33
CA ILE A 130 10.44 -8.71 -7.77
C ILE A 130 9.92 -8.83 -6.35
N ALA A 131 10.72 -8.42 -5.37
CA ALA A 131 10.28 -8.29 -3.99
C ALA A 131 9.67 -6.92 -3.77
N LEU A 132 8.51 -6.88 -3.12
CA LEU A 132 7.82 -5.68 -2.67
C LEU A 132 7.90 -5.61 -1.14
N ILE A 133 8.32 -4.49 -0.57
CA ILE A 133 8.25 -4.20 0.87
C ILE A 133 7.54 -2.86 1.02
N GLY A 134 6.50 -2.81 1.88
CA GLY A 134 5.75 -1.60 2.18
C GLY A 134 6.13 -1.03 3.55
N LEU A 135 6.20 0.29 3.66
CA LEU A 135 6.50 0.98 4.92
C LEU A 135 5.63 2.23 5.06
N THR A 136 5.02 2.42 6.23
CA THR A 136 4.36 3.67 6.62
C THR A 136 5.23 4.48 7.57
N ALA A 137 4.91 5.77 7.72
CA ALA A 137 5.63 6.67 8.64
C ALA A 137 5.63 6.14 10.08
N ALA A 138 6.80 6.12 10.69
CA ALA A 138 6.97 5.58 12.04
C ALA A 138 6.75 6.65 13.11
N TYR A 139 5.49 6.89 13.49
CA TYR A 139 5.08 7.83 14.53
C TYR A 139 4.48 7.11 15.75
N PRO A 140 5.31 6.48 16.64
CA PRO A 140 4.82 5.65 17.74
C PRO A 140 3.81 6.36 18.66
N MET A 141 4.07 7.65 18.95
CA MET A 141 3.20 8.46 19.81
C MET A 141 1.81 8.71 19.22
N THR A 142 1.66 8.55 17.91
CA THR A 142 0.40 8.80 17.20
C THR A 142 -0.34 7.50 16.90
N TYR A 143 0.38 6.42 16.61
CA TYR A 143 -0.20 5.10 16.38
C TYR A 143 -0.66 4.42 17.68
N GLY A 144 0.11 4.59 18.77
CA GLY A 144 -0.17 3.95 20.06
C GLY A 144 -1.59 4.17 20.62
N PRO A 145 -2.15 5.40 20.59
CA PRO A 145 -3.53 5.65 21.04
C PRO A 145 -4.61 4.86 20.27
N ASN A 146 -4.30 4.39 19.07
CA ASN A 146 -5.16 3.54 18.25
C ASN A 146 -4.79 2.04 18.37
N HIS A 147 -4.07 1.65 19.42
CA HIS A 147 -3.69 0.25 19.68
C HIS A 147 -2.81 -0.38 18.58
N TRP A 148 -2.01 0.45 17.92
CA TRP A 148 -1.03 -0.01 16.93
C TRP A 148 0.40 0.19 17.43
N HIS A 149 1.26 -0.80 17.21
CA HIS A 149 2.70 -0.67 17.39
C HIS A 149 3.38 -0.44 16.03
N VAL A 150 4.02 0.70 15.84
CA VAL A 150 4.80 0.98 14.63
C VAL A 150 6.29 0.78 14.90
N LYS A 151 6.92 -0.08 14.13
CA LYS A 151 8.37 -0.35 14.20
C LYS A 151 9.15 0.68 13.43
N MET A 152 10.38 0.96 13.88
CA MET A 152 11.32 1.81 13.15
C MET A 152 11.61 1.22 11.78
N LEU A 153 11.67 2.08 10.76
CA LEU A 153 11.75 1.71 9.35
C LEU A 153 12.90 0.74 9.04
N GLY A 154 14.13 1.09 9.49
CA GLY A 154 15.31 0.27 9.25
C GLY A 154 15.18 -1.13 9.85
N HIS A 155 14.70 -1.23 11.09
CA HIS A 155 14.52 -2.52 11.74
C HIS A 155 13.48 -3.41 11.03
N ALA A 156 12.34 -2.82 10.64
CA ALA A 156 11.30 -3.55 9.91
C ALA A 156 11.81 -4.01 8.53
N MET A 157 12.52 -3.14 7.83
CA MET A 157 13.12 -3.46 6.53
C MET A 157 14.16 -4.59 6.65
N ASP A 158 15.09 -4.52 7.63
CA ASP A 158 16.10 -5.55 7.83
C ASP A 158 15.48 -6.91 8.14
N GLN A 159 14.40 -6.94 8.94
CA GLN A 159 13.66 -8.16 9.21
C GLN A 159 13.06 -8.79 7.94
N GLN A 160 12.47 -7.97 7.05
CA GLN A 160 11.90 -8.48 5.80
C GLN A 160 13.01 -8.95 4.85
N LEU A 161 14.08 -8.18 4.70
CA LEU A 161 15.21 -8.56 3.84
C LEU A 161 15.87 -9.87 4.27
N ALA A 162 15.98 -10.11 5.59
CA ALA A 162 16.48 -11.37 6.11
C ALA A 162 15.60 -12.59 5.73
N GLN A 163 14.26 -12.39 5.73
CA GLN A 163 13.31 -13.45 5.37
C GLN A 163 13.34 -13.81 3.89
N ILE A 164 13.57 -12.81 3.01
CA ILE A 164 13.54 -12.99 1.55
C ILE A 164 14.92 -13.05 0.91
N LYS A 165 15.96 -13.23 1.72
CA LYS A 165 17.33 -13.32 1.25
C LYS A 165 17.45 -14.33 0.09
N ASP A 166 18.11 -13.93 -0.99
CA ASP A 166 18.33 -14.73 -2.20
C ASP A 166 17.05 -15.17 -2.96
N GLN A 167 15.89 -14.59 -2.61
CA GLN A 167 14.60 -14.93 -3.24
C GLN A 167 14.14 -13.93 -4.31
N TYR A 168 14.87 -12.84 -4.54
CA TYR A 168 14.49 -11.80 -5.49
C TYR A 168 15.69 -11.34 -6.33
N ASP A 169 15.38 -10.77 -7.49
CA ASP A 169 16.35 -10.18 -8.42
C ASP A 169 16.26 -8.65 -8.38
N VAL A 170 15.06 -8.11 -8.06
CA VAL A 170 14.79 -6.68 -7.93
C VAL A 170 14.00 -6.43 -6.65
N LEU A 171 14.33 -5.35 -5.93
CA LEU A 171 13.60 -4.88 -4.76
C LEU A 171 12.88 -3.57 -5.09
N ILE A 172 11.59 -3.50 -4.81
CA ILE A 172 10.78 -2.28 -4.87
C ILE A 172 10.28 -1.97 -3.46
N LEU A 173 10.55 -0.75 -3.00
CA LEU A 173 10.01 -0.22 -1.76
C LEU A 173 8.81 0.67 -2.08
N ILE A 174 7.67 0.37 -1.48
CA ILE A 174 6.46 1.20 -1.54
C ILE A 174 6.36 1.91 -0.20
N THR A 175 6.69 3.19 -0.15
CA THR A 175 6.89 3.87 1.14
C THR A 175 6.08 5.16 1.26
N HIS A 176 5.49 5.34 2.44
CA HIS A 176 4.84 6.59 2.85
C HIS A 176 5.54 7.13 4.11
N VAL A 177 6.73 7.69 3.96
CA VAL A 177 7.63 8.03 5.07
C VAL A 177 8.10 9.49 5.09
N GLY A 178 7.76 10.26 4.06
CA GLY A 178 8.25 11.63 3.86
C GLY A 178 9.73 11.69 3.45
N LEU A 179 10.11 12.83 2.92
CA LEU A 179 11.52 13.18 2.66
C LEU A 179 11.97 14.13 3.77
N LYS A 180 13.14 13.89 4.35
CA LYS A 180 13.82 14.85 5.23
C LYS A 180 14.95 15.51 4.47
#